data_40251fefb5837b8f4ce13778847996ae
#
_entry.id   40251fefb5837b8f4ce13778847996ae
#
_cell.length_a   1.000
_cell.length_b   1.000
_cell.length_c   1.000
_cell.angle_alpha   90.00
_cell.angle_beta   90.00
_cell.angle_gamma   90.00
#
_symmetry.space_group_name_H-M   'P 1'
#
loop_
_entity.id
_entity.type
_entity.pdbx_description
1 polymer ?
#
loop_
_entity_poly.entity_id
_entity_poly.type
_entity_poly.pdbx_seq_one_letter_code
_entity_poly.pdbx_strand_id
1 'polypeptide(L)'
;MKKLIAMILAFICVVELSGCSNGKQAEEITYNFAGEHVCFTISNGSITFSGGGQPFSGEEQEFYGGELTVTQPEIFEHVTSYSTSFYTLYENGERNQFQSSTTTSETGISTPVGEELGSVSVTGSMLSNLEQGLWFELKTTDLDGRENTYLIQLELTK
;
A
#
# COMPACT_ATOMS: atom_id res chain seq x y z
N MET A 1 -28.24 45.90 -36.44
CA MET A 1 -28.62 44.46 -36.49
C MET A 1 -27.42 43.54 -36.68
N LYS A 2 -26.46 43.77 -37.57
CA LYS A 2 -25.29 42.89 -37.74
C LYS A 2 -24.40 42.74 -36.49
N LYS A 3 -24.27 43.77 -35.66
CA LYS A 3 -23.47 43.72 -34.43
C LYS A 3 -24.16 42.94 -33.29
N LEU A 4 -25.48 42.95 -33.26
CA LEU A 4 -26.27 42.22 -32.25
C LEU A 4 -26.22 40.72 -32.50
N ILE A 5 -26.24 40.29 -33.77
CA ILE A 5 -26.13 38.89 -34.17
C ILE A 5 -24.76 38.32 -33.84
N ALA A 6 -23.69 39.10 -34.03
CA ALA A 6 -22.32 38.69 -33.66
C ALA A 6 -22.16 38.50 -32.14
N MET A 7 -22.83 39.34 -31.35
CA MET A 7 -22.77 39.25 -29.88
C MET A 7 -23.54 38.02 -29.32
N ILE A 8 -24.67 37.67 -29.96
CA ILE A 8 -25.45 36.49 -29.60
C ILE A 8 -24.69 35.19 -29.99
N LEU A 9 -24.01 35.16 -31.14
CA LEU A 9 -23.19 34.02 -31.54
C LEU A 9 -21.97 33.83 -30.62
N ALA A 10 -21.34 34.92 -30.17
CA ALA A 10 -20.23 34.84 -29.22
C ALA A 10 -20.70 34.31 -27.83
N PHE A 11 -21.93 34.64 -27.42
CA PHE A 11 -22.49 34.18 -26.14
C PHE A 11 -22.88 32.70 -26.21
N ILE A 12 -23.34 32.19 -27.36
CA ILE A 12 -23.66 30.77 -27.55
C ILE A 12 -22.37 29.93 -27.53
N CYS A 13 -21.27 30.40 -28.13
CA CYS A 13 -19.98 29.70 -28.09
C CYS A 13 -19.36 29.62 -26.69
N VAL A 14 -19.65 30.58 -25.81
CA VAL A 14 -19.14 30.56 -24.40
C VAL A 14 -19.93 29.57 -23.54
N VAL A 15 -21.23 29.36 -23.86
CA VAL A 15 -22.06 28.42 -23.10
C VAL A 15 -21.75 26.97 -23.46
N GLU A 16 -21.31 26.71 -24.72
CA GLU A 16 -20.92 25.35 -25.15
C GLU A 16 -19.54 24.90 -24.62
N LEU A 17 -18.67 25.84 -24.21
CA LEU A 17 -17.36 25.53 -23.65
C LEU A 17 -17.38 25.26 -22.11
N SER A 18 -18.50 25.57 -21.47
CA SER A 18 -18.68 25.27 -20.02
C SER A 18 -19.42 23.94 -19.75
N GLY A 19 -19.74 23.17 -20.80
CA GLY A 19 -20.53 21.93 -20.72
C GLY A 19 -19.74 20.62 -20.73
N CYS A 20 -18.40 20.66 -20.76
CA CYS A 20 -17.58 19.46 -20.81
C CYS A 20 -16.55 19.39 -19.69
N SER A 21 -16.98 19.29 -18.45
CA SER A 21 -16.19 18.63 -17.41
C SER A 21 -17.07 18.24 -16.21
N ASN A 22 -18.12 17.48 -16.46
CA ASN A 22 -18.63 16.57 -15.46
C ASN A 22 -17.91 15.23 -15.60
N GLY A 23 -16.58 15.24 -15.65
CA GLY A 23 -15.80 14.14 -15.15
C GLY A 23 -16.15 14.03 -13.66
N LYS A 24 -16.98 13.09 -13.27
CA LYS A 24 -17.04 12.65 -11.89
C LYS A 24 -15.59 12.39 -11.52
N GLN A 25 -15.01 13.24 -10.69
CA GLN A 25 -13.71 12.98 -10.10
C GLN A 25 -13.90 11.66 -9.37
N ALA A 26 -13.20 10.63 -9.83
CA ALA A 26 -13.29 9.33 -9.23
C ALA A 26 -12.95 9.51 -7.74
N GLU A 27 -13.86 9.08 -6.88
CA GLU A 27 -13.68 9.22 -5.44
C GLU A 27 -12.57 8.24 -5.02
N GLU A 28 -11.46 8.77 -4.55
CA GLU A 28 -10.39 7.96 -3.99
C GLU A 28 -10.75 7.58 -2.56
N ILE A 29 -10.62 6.29 -2.25
CA ILE A 29 -10.80 5.78 -0.90
C ILE A 29 -9.46 5.26 -0.42
N THR A 30 -8.93 5.82 0.66
CA THR A 30 -7.68 5.37 1.28
C THR A 30 -7.95 4.71 2.62
N TYR A 31 -7.43 3.52 2.80
CA TYR A 31 -7.29 2.84 4.08
C TYR A 31 -5.84 2.99 4.55
N ASN A 32 -5.65 3.42 5.77
CA ASN A 32 -4.34 3.43 6.41
C ASN A 32 -4.18 2.18 7.25
N PHE A 33 -2.94 1.74 7.45
CA PHE A 33 -2.67 0.64 8.36
C PHE A 33 -1.38 0.86 9.14
N ALA A 34 -1.35 0.25 10.32
CA ALA A 34 -0.21 0.21 11.21
C ALA A 34 -0.22 -1.08 12.02
N GLY A 35 0.88 -1.40 12.68
CA GLY A 35 0.94 -2.54 13.57
C GLY A 35 2.16 -2.50 14.47
N GLU A 36 2.04 -3.14 15.65
CA GLU A 36 3.09 -3.21 16.64
C GLU A 36 3.40 -4.66 17.00
N HIS A 37 4.67 -5.00 16.96
CA HIS A 37 5.25 -6.20 17.53
C HIS A 37 6.17 -5.78 18.68
N VAL A 38 6.44 -6.66 19.63
CA VAL A 38 7.36 -6.37 20.74
C VAL A 38 8.73 -5.89 20.26
N CYS A 39 9.17 -6.33 19.06
CA CYS A 39 10.49 -6.04 18.50
C CYS A 39 10.51 -4.97 17.41
N PHE A 40 9.38 -4.60 16.83
CA PHE A 40 9.30 -3.62 15.74
C PHE A 40 7.90 -3.04 15.58
N THR A 41 7.81 -1.96 14.81
CA THR A 41 6.54 -1.34 14.40
C THR A 41 6.48 -1.18 12.89
N ILE A 42 5.27 -1.25 12.35
CA ILE A 42 4.92 -0.80 10.99
C ILE A 42 4.03 0.43 11.14
N SER A 43 4.38 1.51 10.46
CA SER A 43 3.64 2.77 10.48
C SER A 43 3.45 3.33 9.07
N ASN A 44 2.50 4.28 8.92
CA ASN A 44 2.27 5.02 7.68
C ASN A 44 1.94 4.17 6.45
N GLY A 45 1.50 2.93 6.62
CA GLY A 45 1.06 2.10 5.50
C GLY A 45 -0.30 2.54 4.95
N SER A 46 -0.55 2.35 3.65
CA SER A 46 -1.82 2.73 3.03
C SER A 46 -2.19 1.87 1.83
N ILE A 47 -3.50 1.80 1.58
CA ILE A 47 -4.10 1.21 0.39
C ILE A 47 -5.04 2.23 -0.21
N THR A 48 -4.77 2.68 -1.44
CA THR A 48 -5.57 3.69 -2.13
C THR A 48 -6.32 3.05 -3.30
N PHE A 49 -7.62 3.19 -3.28
CA PHE A 49 -8.56 2.73 -4.31
C PHE A 49 -8.94 3.92 -5.18
N SER A 50 -8.53 3.91 -6.45
CA SER A 50 -8.83 4.95 -7.43
C SER A 50 -9.99 4.51 -8.32
N GLY A 51 -10.81 5.45 -8.76
CA GLY A 51 -11.75 5.22 -9.86
C GLY A 51 -13.23 5.13 -9.50
N GLY A 52 -13.66 5.44 -8.26
CA GLY A 52 -15.08 5.42 -7.86
C GLY A 52 -15.73 4.04 -7.99
N GLY A 53 -14.92 3.00 -8.19
CA GLY A 53 -15.31 1.60 -8.19
C GLY A 53 -15.61 1.11 -6.78
N GLN A 54 -16.23 -0.04 -6.70
CA GLN A 54 -16.36 -0.73 -5.41
C GLN A 54 -14.96 -1.06 -4.91
N PRO A 55 -14.63 -0.79 -3.63
CA PRO A 55 -13.44 -1.35 -3.00
C PRO A 55 -13.40 -2.85 -3.31
N PHE A 56 -12.20 -3.37 -3.67
CA PHE A 56 -12.02 -4.78 -4.05
C PHE A 56 -12.56 -5.18 -5.44
N SER A 57 -12.88 -4.21 -6.33
CA SER A 57 -13.05 -4.48 -7.76
C SER A 57 -11.73 -4.96 -8.39
N GLY A 58 -11.77 -5.55 -9.58
CA GLY A 58 -10.57 -6.03 -10.27
C GLY A 58 -9.65 -4.93 -10.83
N GLU A 59 -9.89 -3.64 -10.49
CA GLU A 59 -9.08 -2.50 -10.89
C GLU A 59 -7.77 -2.43 -10.12
N GLU A 60 -6.76 -1.79 -10.70
CA GLU A 60 -5.49 -1.55 -10.05
C GLU A 60 -5.62 -0.57 -8.88
N GLN A 61 -4.89 -0.84 -7.83
CA GLN A 61 -4.89 -0.09 -6.58
C GLN A 61 -3.46 0.10 -6.12
N GLU A 62 -3.18 1.22 -5.46
CA GLU A 62 -1.86 1.46 -4.91
C GLU A 62 -1.78 0.96 -3.47
N PHE A 63 -0.80 0.11 -3.23
CA PHE A 63 -0.40 -0.33 -1.90
C PHE A 63 0.95 0.29 -1.56
N TYR A 64 1.04 0.98 -0.43
CA TYR A 64 2.28 1.48 0.16
C TYR A 64 2.52 0.77 1.48
N GLY A 65 3.65 0.07 1.61
CA GLY A 65 3.98 -0.77 2.76
C GLY A 65 4.25 -0.01 4.05
N GLY A 66 4.42 1.31 3.98
CA GLY A 66 4.74 2.14 5.13
C GLY A 66 6.22 2.06 5.50
N GLU A 67 6.49 2.23 6.80
CA GLU A 67 7.83 2.29 7.36
C GLU A 67 8.02 1.21 8.44
N LEU A 68 9.14 0.48 8.35
CA LEU A 68 9.59 -0.47 9.35
C LEU A 68 10.55 0.23 10.33
N THR A 69 10.25 0.16 11.61
CA THR A 69 11.17 0.56 12.68
C THR A 69 11.36 -0.59 13.66
N VAL A 70 12.57 -1.10 13.75
CA VAL A 70 12.93 -2.12 14.73
C VAL A 70 13.20 -1.44 16.08
N THR A 71 12.48 -1.87 17.11
CA THR A 71 12.54 -1.32 18.47
C THR A 71 13.44 -2.13 19.39
N GLN A 72 13.74 -3.39 19.05
CA GLN A 72 14.69 -4.25 19.74
C GLN A 72 15.82 -4.60 18.75
N PRO A 73 16.96 -3.86 18.76
CA PRO A 73 18.05 -4.06 17.81
C PRO A 73 18.66 -5.48 17.84
N GLU A 74 18.49 -6.20 18.94
CA GLU A 74 19.02 -7.55 19.17
C GLU A 74 18.51 -8.55 18.12
N ILE A 75 17.32 -8.34 17.55
CA ILE A 75 16.80 -9.21 16.51
C ILE A 75 17.53 -9.04 15.16
N PHE A 76 18.34 -7.98 15.02
CA PHE A 76 19.19 -7.72 13.85
C PHE A 76 20.69 -7.95 14.14
N GLU A 77 21.03 -8.42 15.33
CA GLU A 77 22.41 -8.76 15.66
C GLU A 77 22.90 -9.90 14.76
N HIS A 78 23.98 -9.67 14.02
CA HIS A 78 24.57 -10.62 13.05
C HIS A 78 23.65 -11.04 11.89
N VAL A 79 22.57 -10.30 11.61
CA VAL A 79 21.70 -10.58 10.46
C VAL A 79 22.42 -10.26 9.15
N THR A 80 22.43 -11.21 8.24
CA THR A 80 22.98 -11.09 6.88
C THR A 80 21.92 -11.03 5.79
N SER A 81 20.70 -11.46 6.12
CA SER A 81 19.55 -11.35 5.23
C SER A 81 18.29 -11.14 6.04
N TYR A 82 17.42 -10.26 5.54
CA TYR A 82 16.04 -10.23 6.00
C TYR A 82 15.10 -10.07 4.82
N SER A 83 13.87 -10.57 4.99
CA SER A 83 12.78 -10.34 4.05
C SER A 83 11.55 -9.83 4.77
N THR A 84 10.82 -8.98 4.07
CA THR A 84 9.51 -8.48 4.48
C THR A 84 8.46 -8.99 3.51
N SER A 85 7.27 -9.30 3.97
CA SER A 85 6.15 -9.61 3.10
C SER A 85 4.82 -9.17 3.69
N PHE A 86 3.92 -8.74 2.77
CA PHE A 86 2.53 -8.44 3.08
C PHE A 86 1.63 -9.46 2.40
N TYR A 87 0.63 -9.93 3.13
CA TYR A 87 -0.32 -10.92 2.63
C TYR A 87 -1.67 -10.83 3.33
N THR A 88 -2.69 -11.33 2.66
CA THR A 88 -3.98 -11.66 3.26
C THR A 88 -4.13 -13.18 3.35
N LEU A 89 -5.17 -13.65 4.03
CA LEU A 89 -5.47 -15.07 4.07
C LEU A 89 -6.72 -15.37 3.24
N TYR A 90 -6.69 -16.46 2.48
CA TYR A 90 -7.90 -17.05 1.90
C TYR A 90 -8.75 -17.73 2.99
N GLU A 91 -10.02 -18.01 2.70
CA GLU A 91 -10.92 -18.73 3.61
C GLU A 91 -10.36 -20.10 4.05
N ASN A 92 -9.57 -20.76 3.20
CA ASN A 92 -8.89 -22.02 3.50
C ASN A 92 -7.61 -21.86 4.33
N GLY A 93 -7.24 -20.61 4.72
CA GLY A 93 -6.05 -20.28 5.48
C GLY A 93 -4.75 -20.17 4.66
N GLU A 94 -4.81 -20.37 3.34
CA GLU A 94 -3.65 -20.13 2.47
C GLU A 94 -3.31 -18.65 2.38
N ARG A 95 -2.01 -18.36 2.21
CA ARG A 95 -1.51 -16.98 2.09
C ARG A 95 -1.69 -16.46 0.67
N ASN A 96 -2.26 -15.28 0.54
CA ASN A 96 -2.28 -14.50 -0.68
C ASN A 96 -1.26 -13.36 -0.53
N GLN A 97 0.00 -13.65 -0.85
CA GLN A 97 1.10 -12.67 -0.77
C GLN A 97 1.09 -11.78 -1.99
N PHE A 98 1.12 -10.48 -1.80
CA PHE A 98 1.08 -9.50 -2.89
C PHE A 98 2.27 -8.53 -2.90
N GLN A 99 3.04 -8.45 -1.82
CA GLN A 99 4.30 -7.70 -1.79
C GLN A 99 5.33 -8.46 -0.97
N SER A 100 6.57 -8.47 -1.45
CA SER A 100 7.73 -8.92 -0.67
C SER A 100 9.00 -8.23 -1.12
N SER A 101 9.92 -8.07 -0.20
CA SER A 101 11.26 -7.54 -0.43
C SER A 101 12.28 -8.38 0.33
N THR A 102 13.51 -8.44 -0.18
CA THR A 102 14.63 -9.11 0.50
C THR A 102 15.88 -8.24 0.41
N THR A 103 16.52 -8.05 1.55
CA THR A 103 17.79 -7.35 1.68
C THR A 103 18.86 -8.32 2.14
N THR A 104 20.03 -8.31 1.51
CA THR A 104 21.17 -9.17 1.86
C THR A 104 22.45 -8.35 1.98
N SER A 105 23.34 -8.76 2.88
CA SER A 105 24.67 -8.15 3.04
C SER A 105 25.65 -9.18 3.59
N GLU A 106 26.82 -9.26 2.99
CA GLU A 106 27.90 -10.15 3.47
C GLU A 106 28.56 -9.65 4.77
N THR A 107 28.43 -8.36 5.08
CA THR A 107 29.06 -7.73 6.24
C THR A 107 28.10 -7.44 7.39
N GLY A 108 26.86 -7.89 7.27
CA GLY A 108 25.79 -7.60 8.21
C GLY A 108 24.90 -6.44 7.76
N ILE A 109 23.71 -6.37 8.31
CA ILE A 109 22.66 -5.41 7.97
C ILE A 109 22.44 -4.49 9.18
N SER A 110 22.36 -3.18 8.90
CA SER A 110 21.98 -2.21 9.93
C SER A 110 20.55 -2.41 10.34
N THR A 111 20.25 -2.22 11.62
CA THR A 111 18.90 -2.28 12.16
C THR A 111 18.00 -1.25 11.47
N PRO A 112 16.89 -1.66 10.85
CA PRO A 112 15.95 -0.75 10.19
C PRO A 112 15.32 0.25 11.18
N VAL A 113 15.36 1.54 10.81
CA VAL A 113 14.71 2.61 11.57
C VAL A 113 14.07 3.57 10.56
N GLY A 114 12.73 3.56 10.47
CA GLY A 114 12.01 4.34 9.46
C GLY A 114 12.30 3.89 8.03
N GLU A 115 12.58 2.60 7.83
CA GLU A 115 12.87 2.06 6.51
C GLU A 115 11.59 1.93 5.69
N GLU A 116 11.56 2.58 4.53
CA GLU A 116 10.43 2.52 3.61
C GLU A 116 10.30 1.13 2.99
N LEU A 117 9.10 0.54 3.09
CA LEU A 117 8.80 -0.79 2.57
C LEU A 117 8.33 -0.78 1.10
N GLY A 118 8.31 0.42 0.49
CA GLY A 118 8.01 0.61 -0.91
C GLY A 118 6.53 0.52 -1.27
N SER A 119 6.25 0.72 -2.55
CA SER A 119 4.91 0.71 -3.13
C SER A 119 4.78 -0.33 -4.22
N VAL A 120 3.57 -0.86 -4.39
CA VAL A 120 3.24 -1.79 -5.48
C VAL A 120 1.81 -1.55 -5.95
N SER A 121 1.58 -1.65 -7.26
CA SER A 121 0.23 -1.72 -7.82
C SER A 121 -0.31 -3.13 -7.64
N VAL A 122 -1.48 -3.26 -7.04
CA VAL A 122 -2.15 -4.53 -6.78
C VAL A 122 -3.55 -4.53 -7.39
N THR A 123 -4.03 -5.68 -7.80
CA THR A 123 -5.42 -5.81 -8.26
C THR A 123 -6.37 -5.96 -7.07
N GLY A 124 -7.60 -5.47 -7.19
CA GLY A 124 -8.60 -5.59 -6.13
C GLY A 124 -8.87 -7.03 -5.70
N SER A 125 -8.68 -8.01 -6.60
CA SER A 125 -8.79 -9.42 -6.27
C SER A 125 -7.72 -9.90 -5.28
N MET A 126 -6.52 -9.30 -5.29
CA MET A 126 -5.47 -9.59 -4.31
C MET A 126 -5.82 -9.07 -2.91
N LEU A 127 -6.64 -8.02 -2.86
CA LEU A 127 -7.08 -7.38 -1.62
C LEU A 127 -8.49 -7.81 -1.19
N SER A 128 -9.15 -8.70 -1.94
CA SER A 128 -10.53 -9.15 -1.66
C SER A 128 -10.70 -9.77 -0.27
N ASN A 129 -9.61 -10.28 0.30
CA ASN A 129 -9.61 -10.92 1.62
C ASN A 129 -9.12 -10.00 2.76
N LEU A 130 -9.08 -8.66 2.54
CA LEU A 130 -8.70 -7.72 3.61
C LEU A 130 -9.59 -7.82 4.84
N GLU A 131 -10.85 -8.23 4.69
CA GLU A 131 -11.76 -8.50 5.81
C GLU A 131 -11.26 -9.63 6.72
N GLN A 132 -10.42 -10.54 6.20
CA GLN A 132 -9.74 -11.59 6.95
C GLN A 132 -8.48 -11.08 7.66
N GLY A 133 -8.09 -9.83 7.41
CA GLY A 133 -6.94 -9.14 7.95
C GLY A 133 -5.80 -9.01 6.98
N LEU A 134 -5.05 -7.92 7.16
CA LEU A 134 -3.77 -7.67 6.51
C LEU A 134 -2.66 -8.11 7.46
N TRP A 135 -1.71 -8.89 6.95
CA TRP A 135 -0.61 -9.45 7.72
C TRP A 135 0.73 -8.97 7.19
N PHE A 136 1.65 -8.76 8.12
CA PHE A 136 3.05 -8.49 7.83
C PHE A 136 3.93 -9.57 8.44
N GLU A 137 4.92 -10.02 7.68
CA GLU A 137 5.94 -10.97 8.09
C GLU A 137 7.32 -10.36 7.92
N LEU A 138 8.13 -10.41 8.97
CA LEU A 138 9.56 -10.14 8.93
C LEU A 138 10.31 -11.46 9.19
N LYS A 139 11.19 -11.84 8.27
CA LYS A 139 12.12 -12.95 8.45
C LYS A 139 13.54 -12.44 8.47
N THR A 140 14.34 -12.92 9.41
CA THR A 140 15.77 -12.61 9.49
C THR A 140 16.57 -13.88 9.40
N THR A 141 17.75 -13.82 8.75
CA THR A 141 18.73 -14.91 8.69
C THR A 141 20.07 -14.37 9.18
N ASP A 142 20.67 -15.02 10.18
CA ASP A 142 21.97 -14.65 10.74
C ASP A 142 23.15 -15.28 9.98
N LEU A 143 24.38 -14.95 10.40
CA LEU A 143 25.64 -15.49 9.86
C LEU A 143 25.76 -17.02 9.95
N ASP A 144 25.07 -17.63 10.92
CA ASP A 144 25.05 -19.08 11.13
C ASP A 144 23.96 -19.76 10.31
N GLY A 145 23.18 -18.99 9.53
CA GLY A 145 22.06 -19.48 8.72
C GLY A 145 20.79 -19.79 9.53
N ARG A 146 20.70 -19.28 10.77
CA ARG A 146 19.48 -19.42 11.57
C ARG A 146 18.44 -18.43 11.11
N GLU A 147 17.21 -18.91 10.94
CA GLU A 147 16.07 -18.09 10.54
C GLU A 147 15.16 -17.81 11.75
N ASN A 148 14.75 -16.55 11.87
CA ASN A 148 13.69 -16.14 12.78
C ASN A 148 12.55 -15.53 11.95
N THR A 149 11.32 -15.77 12.39
CA THR A 149 10.11 -15.25 11.74
C THR A 149 9.25 -14.53 12.77
N TYR A 150 8.86 -13.31 12.42
CA TYR A 150 8.02 -12.44 13.23
C TYR A 150 6.78 -12.08 12.42
N LEU A 151 5.60 -12.18 13.04
CA LEU A 151 4.30 -12.01 12.40
C LEU A 151 3.46 -11.02 13.17
N ILE A 152 2.79 -10.09 12.47
CA ILE A 152 1.75 -9.24 13.04
C ILE A 152 0.55 -9.14 12.10
N GLN A 153 -0.62 -9.03 12.68
CA GLN A 153 -1.79 -8.56 11.98
C GLN A 153 -1.82 -7.04 12.07
N LEU A 154 -2.01 -6.37 10.94
CA LEU A 154 -2.04 -4.93 10.85
C LEU A 154 -3.47 -4.41 11.09
N GLU A 155 -3.57 -3.29 11.80
CA GLU A 155 -4.84 -2.61 12.04
C GLU A 155 -5.13 -1.66 10.89
N LEU A 156 -6.30 -1.83 10.24
CA LEU A 156 -6.78 -0.96 9.18
C LEU A 156 -7.70 0.11 9.74
N THR A 157 -7.49 1.34 9.30
CA THR A 157 -8.33 2.51 9.60
C THR A 157 -8.70 3.23 8.30
N LYS A 158 -9.94 3.74 8.23
CA LYS A 158 -10.45 4.51 7.10
C LYS A 158 -10.41 5.99 7.39
#